data_a17a29deb47730c8e65f38b8e87ea3ab
#
_entry.id   a17a29deb47730c8e65f38b8e87ea3ab
#
_cell.length_a   1.000
_cell.length_b   1.000
_cell.length_c   1.000
_cell.angle_alpha   90.00
_cell.angle_beta   90.00
_cell.angle_gamma   90.00
#
_symmetry.space_group_name_H-M   'P 1'
#
loop_
_entity.id
_entity.type
_entity.pdbx_description
1 polymer ?
#
loop_
_entity_poly.entity_id
_entity_poly.type
_entity_poly.pdbx_seq_one_letter_code
_entity_poly.pdbx_strand_id
1 'polypeptide(L)'
;MKKLILAVAVLLAMTACTDKGQQMVKLSEMSLRQSLGESSDVKILGYSEPDSTFGTNYLTPEEKKAVMGTMKKVTDQIMSRTQNMTAFDPNDTYVIGLAERQMRANSDLRQMLFDCNKKGDWSGWKVKIDYEVHDGHEQNYRAERWFFLDKEGSVIFKTMEFPLP
;
A
#
# COMPACT_ATOMS: atom_id res chain seq x y z
N MET A 1 32.48 -1.12 -34.24
CA MET A 1 32.27 -2.25 -33.34
C MET A 1 32.10 -1.85 -31.87
N LYS A 2 32.99 -1.02 -31.27
CA LYS A 2 32.85 -0.61 -29.83
C LYS A 2 31.52 0.13 -29.50
N LYS A 3 31.03 0.99 -30.42
CA LYS A 3 29.75 1.71 -30.20
C LYS A 3 28.52 0.81 -30.28
N LEU A 4 28.57 -0.26 -31.04
CA LEU A 4 27.46 -1.23 -31.13
C LEU A 4 27.37 -2.10 -29.87
N ILE A 5 28.51 -2.48 -29.30
CA ILE A 5 28.57 -3.25 -28.04
C ILE A 5 28.01 -2.44 -26.87
N LEU A 6 28.29 -1.12 -26.82
CA LEU A 6 27.76 -0.25 -25.78
C LEU A 6 26.22 -0.11 -25.85
N ALA A 7 25.68 0.00 -27.07
CA ALA A 7 24.24 0.10 -27.27
C ALA A 7 23.50 -1.19 -26.87
N VAL A 8 24.07 -2.35 -27.14
CA VAL A 8 23.51 -3.65 -26.75
C VAL A 8 23.55 -3.85 -25.22
N ALA A 9 24.64 -3.41 -24.57
CA ALA A 9 24.77 -3.49 -23.12
C ALA A 9 23.74 -2.59 -22.38
N VAL A 10 23.43 -1.41 -22.91
CA VAL A 10 22.41 -0.52 -22.36
C VAL A 10 21.00 -1.10 -22.53
N LEU A 11 20.71 -1.71 -23.68
CA LEU A 11 19.43 -2.39 -23.93
C LEU A 11 19.21 -3.58 -23.00
N LEU A 12 20.24 -4.39 -22.74
CA LEU A 12 20.17 -5.53 -21.80
C LEU A 12 19.98 -5.06 -20.35
N ALA A 13 20.57 -3.94 -19.96
CA ALA A 13 20.37 -3.38 -18.62
C ALA A 13 18.95 -2.88 -18.39
N MET A 14 18.29 -2.30 -19.41
CA MET A 14 16.91 -1.85 -19.31
C MET A 14 15.92 -3.03 -19.18
N THR A 15 16.14 -4.12 -19.88
CA THR A 15 15.26 -5.31 -19.79
C THR A 15 15.39 -6.02 -18.44
N ALA A 16 16.58 -6.08 -17.86
CA ALA A 16 16.79 -6.67 -16.53
C ALA A 16 16.14 -5.85 -15.41
N CYS A 17 16.13 -4.53 -15.50
CA CYS A 17 15.43 -3.66 -14.53
C CYS A 17 13.91 -3.79 -14.61
N THR A 18 13.36 -3.92 -15.82
CA THR A 18 11.91 -4.10 -16.02
C THR A 18 11.44 -5.44 -15.43
N ASP A 19 12.22 -6.50 -15.60
CA ASP A 19 11.91 -7.82 -15.06
C ASP A 19 11.93 -7.83 -13.53
N LYS A 20 12.90 -7.20 -12.90
CA LYS A 20 12.99 -7.08 -11.44
C LYS A 20 11.82 -6.29 -10.85
N GLY A 21 11.41 -5.19 -11.49
CA GLY A 21 10.26 -4.41 -11.07
C GLY A 21 8.96 -5.23 -11.10
N GLN A 22 8.74 -5.97 -12.18
CA GLN A 22 7.59 -6.85 -12.31
C GLN A 22 7.58 -7.97 -11.27
N GLN A 23 8.76 -8.52 -10.93
CA GLN A 23 8.88 -9.54 -9.88
C GLN A 23 8.47 -9.00 -8.51
N MET A 24 8.88 -7.76 -8.14
CA MET A 24 8.47 -7.11 -6.90
C MET A 24 6.95 -6.88 -6.83
N VAL A 25 6.34 -6.40 -7.91
CA VAL A 25 4.89 -6.23 -8.00
C VAL A 25 4.17 -7.57 -7.85
N LYS A 26 4.62 -8.61 -8.54
CA LYS A 26 4.04 -9.96 -8.45
C LYS A 26 4.17 -10.56 -7.05
N LEU A 27 5.32 -10.38 -6.40
CA LEU A 27 5.53 -10.82 -5.02
C LEU A 27 4.57 -10.11 -4.06
N SER A 28 4.39 -8.79 -4.23
CA SER A 28 3.45 -7.99 -3.43
C SER A 28 2.01 -8.43 -3.64
N GLU A 29 1.60 -8.72 -4.88
CA GLU A 29 0.25 -9.22 -5.17
C GLU A 29 0.02 -10.61 -4.56
N MET A 30 0.98 -11.52 -4.68
CA MET A 30 0.87 -12.85 -4.07
C MET A 30 0.72 -12.74 -2.55
N SER A 31 1.52 -11.89 -1.90
CA SER A 31 1.43 -11.61 -0.46
C SER A 31 0.07 -11.02 -0.07
N LEU A 32 -0.47 -10.10 -0.88
CA LEU A 32 -1.80 -9.53 -0.68
C LEU A 32 -2.86 -10.64 -0.66
N ARG A 33 -2.94 -11.42 -1.73
CA ARG A 33 -3.92 -12.50 -1.88
C ARG A 33 -3.82 -13.54 -0.77
N GLN A 34 -2.60 -13.93 -0.41
CA GLN A 34 -2.37 -14.87 0.69
C GLN A 34 -2.86 -14.32 2.04
N SER A 35 -2.67 -13.02 2.30
CA SER A 35 -3.08 -12.37 3.57
C SER A 35 -4.59 -12.20 3.71
N LEU A 36 -5.33 -12.13 2.60
CA LEU A 36 -6.78 -11.97 2.57
C LEU A 36 -7.52 -13.32 2.57
N GLY A 37 -6.80 -14.42 2.34
CA GLY A 37 -7.37 -15.77 2.29
C GLY A 37 -7.96 -16.16 0.93
N GLU A 38 -8.07 -17.47 0.70
CA GLU A 38 -8.52 -18.03 -0.59
C GLU A 38 -10.01 -17.79 -0.90
N SER A 39 -10.81 -17.50 0.15
CA SER A 39 -12.26 -17.28 0.01
C SER A 39 -12.62 -15.86 -0.43
N SER A 40 -11.66 -14.92 -0.41
CA SER A 40 -11.91 -13.53 -0.75
C SER A 40 -11.73 -13.30 -2.25
N ASP A 41 -12.76 -12.74 -2.90
CA ASP A 41 -12.61 -12.23 -4.27
C ASP A 41 -11.91 -10.87 -4.23
N VAL A 42 -10.64 -10.88 -4.64
CA VAL A 42 -9.77 -9.70 -4.61
C VAL A 42 -9.59 -9.16 -6.01
N LYS A 43 -10.16 -7.98 -6.26
CA LYS A 43 -9.99 -7.23 -7.50
C LYS A 43 -8.90 -6.18 -7.33
N ILE A 44 -7.82 -6.30 -8.10
CA ILE A 44 -6.78 -5.28 -8.16
C ILE A 44 -7.27 -4.10 -8.99
N LEU A 45 -7.16 -2.90 -8.44
CA LEU A 45 -7.55 -1.65 -9.09
C LEU A 45 -6.35 -0.93 -9.73
N GLY A 46 -5.16 -1.13 -9.17
CA GLY A 46 -3.92 -0.54 -9.69
C GLY A 46 -2.68 -0.92 -8.91
N TYR A 47 -1.54 -0.67 -9.52
CA TYR A 47 -0.21 -0.86 -8.92
C TYR A 47 0.60 0.42 -9.07
N SER A 48 1.48 0.71 -8.10
CA SER A 48 2.57 1.65 -8.33
C SER A 48 3.76 0.94 -8.98
N GLU A 49 4.56 1.68 -9.73
CA GLU A 49 5.92 1.24 -10.02
C GLU A 49 6.70 1.10 -8.70
N PRO A 50 7.64 0.13 -8.62
CA PRO A 50 8.54 0.04 -7.48
C PRO A 50 9.35 1.33 -7.31
N ASP A 51 9.37 1.87 -6.09
CA ASP A 51 10.10 3.08 -5.74
C ASP A 51 11.00 2.86 -4.54
N SER A 52 12.03 3.67 -4.39
CA SER A 52 13.06 3.52 -3.35
C SER A 52 12.56 3.97 -1.98
N THR A 53 13.01 3.27 -0.93
CA THR A 53 12.83 3.68 0.46
C THR A 53 14.17 4.00 1.12
N PHE A 54 14.15 4.85 2.18
CA PHE A 54 15.35 5.35 2.84
C PHE A 54 15.21 5.30 4.36
N GLY A 55 16.06 4.52 5.02
CA GLY A 55 16.02 4.31 6.47
C GLY A 55 14.67 3.76 6.92
N THR A 56 14.08 4.39 7.95
CA THR A 56 12.71 4.12 8.42
C THR A 56 11.67 5.04 7.78
N ASN A 57 12.09 5.92 6.86
CA ASN A 57 11.25 6.88 6.18
C ASN A 57 10.68 6.27 4.90
N TYR A 58 9.74 5.34 5.06
CA TYR A 58 9.21 4.52 3.96
C TYR A 58 8.41 5.30 2.93
N LEU A 59 7.68 6.34 3.35
CA LEU A 59 6.87 7.18 2.49
C LEU A 59 7.47 8.58 2.33
N THR A 60 7.37 9.14 1.12
CA THR A 60 7.75 10.54 0.87
C THR A 60 6.80 11.51 1.58
N PRO A 61 7.15 12.79 1.74
CA PRO A 61 6.24 13.80 2.29
C PRO A 61 4.92 13.90 1.52
N GLU A 62 4.97 13.78 0.18
CA GLU A 62 3.81 13.82 -0.70
C GLU A 62 2.90 12.60 -0.49
N GLU A 63 3.48 11.41 -0.39
CA GLU A 63 2.75 10.18 -0.10
C GLU A 63 2.12 10.21 1.28
N LYS A 64 2.83 10.70 2.30
CA LYS A 64 2.27 10.89 3.65
C LYS A 64 1.08 11.84 3.63
N LYS A 65 1.20 12.97 2.91
CA LYS A 65 0.11 13.92 2.75
C LYS A 65 -1.10 13.29 2.05
N ALA A 66 -0.86 12.47 1.00
CA ALA A 66 -1.92 11.76 0.29
C ALA A 66 -2.65 10.77 1.21
N VAL A 67 -1.90 9.93 1.95
CA VAL A 67 -2.45 8.98 2.93
C VAL A 67 -3.26 9.71 4.01
N MET A 68 -2.72 10.78 4.58
CA MET A 68 -3.44 11.60 5.58
C MET A 68 -4.74 12.19 5.00
N GLY A 69 -4.70 12.66 3.74
CA GLY A 69 -5.88 13.16 3.04
C GLY A 69 -6.95 12.07 2.84
N THR A 70 -6.52 10.87 2.50
CA THR A 70 -7.41 9.69 2.38
C THR A 70 -8.02 9.33 3.73
N MET A 71 -7.21 9.26 4.79
CA MET A 71 -7.68 8.97 6.14
C MET A 71 -8.70 10.01 6.65
N LYS A 72 -8.49 11.30 6.30
CA LYS A 72 -9.49 12.34 6.59
C LYS A 72 -10.82 12.06 5.88
N LYS A 73 -10.81 11.72 4.58
CA LYS A 73 -12.03 11.39 3.83
C LYS A 73 -12.76 10.19 4.44
N VAL A 74 -12.03 9.16 4.89
CA VAL A 74 -12.60 8.01 5.60
C VAL A 74 -13.28 8.45 6.90
N THR A 75 -12.64 9.33 7.68
CA THR A 75 -13.26 9.93 8.88
C THR A 75 -14.54 10.67 8.51
N ASP A 76 -14.49 11.55 7.51
CA ASP A 76 -15.64 12.34 7.07
C ASP A 76 -16.81 11.42 6.62
N GLN A 77 -16.50 10.29 6.00
CA GLN A 77 -17.51 9.30 5.59
C GLN A 77 -18.16 8.58 6.78
N ILE A 78 -17.36 8.17 7.78
CA ILE A 78 -17.87 7.57 9.02
C ILE A 78 -18.77 8.58 9.74
N MET A 79 -18.29 9.82 9.91
CA MET A 79 -19.04 10.87 10.61
C MET A 79 -20.35 11.22 9.88
N SER A 80 -20.34 11.27 8.55
CA SER A 80 -21.54 11.51 7.75
C SER A 80 -22.57 10.39 7.94
N ARG A 81 -22.16 9.12 7.90
CA ARG A 81 -23.09 7.97 8.06
C ARG A 81 -23.64 7.85 9.48
N THR A 82 -22.87 8.26 10.47
CA THR A 82 -23.28 8.21 11.88
C THR A 82 -23.90 9.52 12.39
N GLN A 83 -24.16 10.49 11.50
CA GLN A 83 -24.62 11.82 11.87
C GLN A 83 -23.78 12.43 13.03
N ASN A 84 -22.47 12.45 12.82
CA ASN A 84 -21.49 12.87 13.84
C ASN A 84 -21.58 12.03 15.14
N MET A 85 -21.72 10.72 15.02
CA MET A 85 -21.85 9.75 16.12
C MET A 85 -23.15 9.84 16.93
N THR A 86 -24.11 10.66 16.52
CA THR A 86 -25.42 10.75 17.21
C THR A 86 -26.41 9.68 16.76
N ALA A 87 -26.20 9.09 15.58
CA ALA A 87 -27.03 8.03 15.01
C ALA A 87 -26.15 6.82 14.62
N PHE A 88 -25.40 6.29 15.56
CA PHE A 88 -24.60 5.10 15.35
C PHE A 88 -25.50 3.85 15.37
N ASP A 89 -25.51 3.09 14.27
CA ASP A 89 -26.17 1.78 14.19
C ASP A 89 -25.12 0.65 14.40
N PRO A 90 -25.24 -0.13 15.48
CA PRO A 90 -24.33 -1.26 15.74
C PRO A 90 -24.49 -2.40 14.73
N ASN A 91 -25.49 -2.37 13.85
CA ASN A 91 -25.68 -3.33 12.77
C ASN A 91 -25.16 -2.80 11.41
N ASP A 92 -24.71 -1.56 11.32
CA ASP A 92 -24.04 -1.04 10.12
C ASP A 92 -22.61 -1.61 10.06
N THR A 93 -22.51 -2.85 9.59
CA THR A 93 -21.25 -3.59 9.48
C THR A 93 -20.24 -2.88 8.60
N TYR A 94 -20.68 -2.11 7.59
CA TYR A 94 -19.80 -1.33 6.74
C TYR A 94 -19.08 -0.23 7.53
N VAL A 95 -19.81 0.55 8.32
CA VAL A 95 -19.22 1.63 9.14
C VAL A 95 -18.29 1.06 10.19
N ILE A 96 -18.68 -0.03 10.84
CA ILE A 96 -17.86 -0.72 11.84
C ILE A 96 -16.54 -1.19 11.21
N GLY A 97 -16.62 -1.93 10.12
CA GLY A 97 -15.44 -2.43 9.42
C GLY A 97 -14.53 -1.31 8.89
N LEU A 98 -15.11 -0.20 8.41
CA LEU A 98 -14.35 0.97 7.97
C LEU A 98 -13.63 1.65 9.15
N ALA A 99 -14.31 1.80 10.30
CA ALA A 99 -13.74 2.38 11.51
C ALA A 99 -12.61 1.51 12.07
N GLU A 100 -12.77 0.20 12.12
CA GLU A 100 -11.73 -0.71 12.57
C GLU A 100 -10.48 -0.66 11.69
N ARG A 101 -10.64 -0.64 10.35
CA ARG A 101 -9.51 -0.50 9.42
C ARG A 101 -8.82 0.85 9.61
N GLN A 102 -9.60 1.92 9.82
CA GLN A 102 -9.04 3.24 10.09
C GLN A 102 -8.26 3.27 11.41
N MET A 103 -8.73 2.62 12.45
CA MET A 103 -8.00 2.55 13.73
C MET A 103 -6.67 1.83 13.58
N ARG A 104 -6.62 0.71 12.82
CA ARG A 104 -5.36 0.01 12.51
C ARG A 104 -4.42 0.91 11.70
N ALA A 105 -4.92 1.54 10.64
CA ALA A 105 -4.15 2.46 9.81
C ALA A 105 -3.59 3.67 10.59
N ASN A 106 -4.33 4.20 11.55
CA ASN A 106 -3.86 5.28 12.42
C ASN A 106 -2.66 4.88 13.28
N SER A 107 -2.54 3.62 13.68
CA SER A 107 -1.37 3.11 14.40
C SER A 107 -0.12 3.18 13.51
N ASP A 108 -0.23 2.71 12.28
CA ASP A 108 0.87 2.75 11.30
C ASP A 108 1.27 4.19 10.96
N LEU A 109 0.28 5.09 10.79
CA LEU A 109 0.51 6.51 10.56
C LEU A 109 1.28 7.18 11.70
N ARG A 110 0.89 6.91 12.95
CA ARG A 110 1.59 7.46 14.12
C ARG A 110 3.05 7.03 14.13
N GLN A 111 3.32 5.76 13.93
CA GLN A 111 4.69 5.25 13.88
C GLN A 111 5.51 5.93 12.80
N MET A 112 4.94 6.10 11.59
CA MET A 112 5.60 6.82 10.50
C MET A 112 5.93 8.28 10.83
N LEU A 113 5.05 8.97 11.55
CA LEU A 113 5.26 10.38 11.92
C LEU A 113 6.37 10.54 12.96
N PHE A 114 6.51 9.59 13.88
CA PHE A 114 7.58 9.63 14.89
C PHE A 114 8.94 9.28 14.30
N ASP A 115 9.00 8.38 13.32
CA ASP A 115 10.25 7.91 12.71
C ASP A 115 10.81 8.89 11.65
N CYS A 116 10.14 10.02 11.42
CA CYS A 116 10.30 10.86 10.23
C CYS A 116 11.51 11.79 10.17
N ASN A 117 12.34 11.90 11.18
CA ASN A 117 13.23 13.07 11.28
C ASN A 117 14.61 12.92 10.63
N LYS A 118 14.97 11.77 10.07
CA LYS A 118 16.26 11.62 9.36
C LYS A 118 16.09 10.76 8.11
N LYS A 119 16.42 11.33 6.96
CA LYS A 119 16.62 10.57 5.72
C LYS A 119 17.82 9.65 5.97
N GLY A 120 17.57 8.36 6.14
CA GLY A 120 18.59 7.33 6.26
C GLY A 120 19.18 6.94 4.90
N ASP A 121 20.09 5.96 4.93
CA ASP A 121 20.58 5.32 3.71
C ASP A 121 19.46 4.59 3.00
N TRP A 122 19.66 4.31 1.73
CA TRP A 122 18.73 3.48 0.95
C TRP A 122 18.49 2.14 1.62
N SER A 123 17.22 1.83 1.90
CA SER A 123 16.83 0.67 2.70
C SER A 123 16.14 -0.42 1.89
N GLY A 124 15.71 -0.14 0.67
CA GLY A 124 15.03 -1.11 -0.20
C GLY A 124 13.99 -0.44 -1.09
N TRP A 125 12.89 -1.16 -1.33
CA TRP A 125 11.85 -0.80 -2.28
C TRP A 125 10.50 -0.73 -1.62
N LYS A 126 9.57 -0.03 -2.26
CA LYS A 126 8.14 -0.04 -1.92
C LYS A 126 7.31 -0.25 -3.17
N VAL A 127 6.19 -0.95 -3.00
CA VAL A 127 5.14 -1.13 -4.01
C VAL A 127 3.82 -0.86 -3.33
N LYS A 128 2.94 -0.09 -3.98
CA LYS A 128 1.57 0.13 -3.55
C LYS A 128 0.60 -0.65 -4.43
N ILE A 129 -0.39 -1.29 -3.84
CA ILE A 129 -1.48 -1.96 -4.54
C ILE A 129 -2.80 -1.36 -4.04
N ASP A 130 -3.60 -0.83 -4.97
CA ASP A 130 -4.97 -0.42 -4.73
C ASP A 130 -5.89 -1.59 -5.09
N TYR A 131 -6.79 -1.97 -4.20
CA TYR A 131 -7.62 -3.15 -4.39
C TYR A 131 -9.01 -3.01 -3.76
N GLU A 132 -9.91 -3.87 -4.22
CA GLU A 132 -11.26 -4.03 -3.71
C GLU A 132 -11.45 -5.50 -3.31
N VAL A 133 -12.05 -5.73 -2.15
CA VAL A 133 -12.41 -7.06 -1.66
C VAL A 133 -13.90 -7.22 -1.74
N HIS A 134 -14.34 -8.30 -2.38
CA HIS A 134 -15.71 -8.76 -2.35
C HIS A 134 -15.75 -10.03 -1.48
N ASP A 135 -16.08 -9.85 -0.21
CA ASP A 135 -16.30 -10.96 0.68
C ASP A 135 -17.80 -11.30 0.62
N GLY A 136 -18.13 -12.46 0.09
CA GLY A 136 -19.52 -12.90 -0.12
C GLY A 136 -20.39 -12.98 1.14
N HIS A 137 -19.80 -12.70 2.29
CA HIS A 137 -20.47 -12.80 3.59
C HIS A 137 -20.66 -11.50 4.34
N GLU A 138 -19.82 -10.46 4.15
CA GLU A 138 -19.97 -9.28 5.01
C GLU A 138 -19.72 -7.92 4.37
N GLN A 139 -18.71 -7.69 3.55
CA GLN A 139 -18.50 -6.31 3.11
C GLN A 139 -17.53 -6.15 1.93
N ASN A 140 -18.01 -5.51 0.91
CA ASN A 140 -17.14 -4.93 -0.10
C ASN A 140 -16.42 -3.74 0.50
N TYR A 141 -15.10 -3.72 0.44
CA TYR A 141 -14.31 -2.57 0.85
C TYR A 141 -13.15 -2.33 -0.10
N ARG A 142 -12.68 -1.10 -0.10
CA ARG A 142 -11.49 -0.68 -0.84
C ARG A 142 -10.38 -0.33 0.12
N ALA A 143 -9.16 -0.66 -0.28
CA ALA A 143 -7.97 -0.26 0.46
C ALA A 143 -6.77 -0.07 -0.48
N GLU A 144 -5.79 0.70 -0.03
CA GLU A 144 -4.44 0.68 -0.56
C GLU A 144 -3.53 -0.04 0.41
N ARG A 145 -2.69 -0.95 -0.09
CA ARG A 145 -1.67 -1.61 0.71
C ARG A 145 -0.29 -1.34 0.16
N TRP A 146 0.58 -0.92 1.06
CA TRP A 146 1.98 -0.64 0.80
C TRP A 146 2.80 -1.82 1.25
N PHE A 147 3.69 -2.29 0.38
CA PHE A 147 4.63 -3.38 0.62
C PHE A 147 6.03 -2.80 0.62
N PHE A 148 6.80 -3.08 1.66
CA PHE A 148 8.18 -2.64 1.80
C PHE A 148 9.08 -3.85 1.68
N LEU A 149 9.98 -3.80 0.68
CA LEU A 149 10.84 -4.92 0.31
C LEU A 149 12.29 -4.56 0.61
N ASP A 150 13.08 -5.60 0.82
CA ASP A 150 14.52 -5.50 1.00
C ASP A 150 15.23 -4.88 -0.24
N LYS A 151 16.53 -4.67 -0.14
CA LYS A 151 17.35 -4.11 -1.22
C LYS A 151 17.36 -4.99 -2.47
N GLU A 152 17.30 -6.27 -2.29
CA GLU A 152 17.23 -7.27 -3.36
C GLU A 152 15.85 -7.30 -4.03
N GLY A 153 14.79 -6.79 -3.37
CA GLY A 153 13.42 -6.84 -3.85
C GLY A 153 12.79 -8.23 -3.75
N SER A 154 13.32 -9.07 -2.87
CA SER A 154 12.98 -10.49 -2.76
C SER A 154 12.22 -10.87 -1.50
N VAL A 155 12.25 -10.01 -0.47
CA VAL A 155 11.58 -10.23 0.81
C VAL A 155 10.74 -9.02 1.19
N ILE A 156 9.46 -9.24 1.49
CA ILE A 156 8.60 -8.24 2.10
C ILE A 156 8.82 -8.29 3.61
N PHE A 157 9.34 -7.21 4.19
CA PHE A 157 9.61 -7.14 5.64
C PHE A 157 8.58 -6.31 6.40
N LYS A 158 7.78 -5.49 5.71
CA LYS A 158 6.73 -4.68 6.32
C LYS A 158 5.59 -4.42 5.33
N THR A 159 4.38 -4.33 5.84
CA THR A 159 3.21 -3.86 5.08
C THR A 159 2.46 -2.81 5.89
N MET A 160 1.77 -1.92 5.19
CA MET A 160 0.83 -0.96 5.77
C MET A 160 -0.43 -0.95 4.91
N GLU A 161 -1.59 -0.85 5.53
CA GLU A 161 -2.86 -0.81 4.82
C GLU A 161 -3.67 0.41 5.25
N PHE A 162 -4.21 1.11 4.26
CA PHE A 162 -5.06 2.28 4.47
C PHE A 162 -6.39 2.06 3.76
N PRO A 163 -7.53 2.17 4.48
CA PRO A 163 -8.83 2.09 3.85
C PRO A 163 -9.03 3.24 2.87
N LEU A 164 -9.73 2.96 1.78
CA LEU A 164 -10.19 3.94 0.79
C LEU A 164 -11.69 4.20 1.00
N PRO A 165 -12.15 5.44 0.82
CA PRO A 165 -13.55 5.81 0.94
C PRO A 165 -14.43 5.25 -0.18
#